data_a0a2493c222eeafe00c7209e3cdf3b44
#
_entry.id   a0a2493c222eeafe00c7209e3cdf3b44
#
_cell.length_a   1.000
_cell.length_b   1.000
_cell.length_c   1.000
_cell.angle_alpha   90.00
_cell.angle_beta   90.00
_cell.angle_gamma   90.00
#
_symmetry.space_group_name_H-M   'P 1'
#
loop_
_entity.id
_entity.type
_entity.pdbx_description
1 polymer ?
#
loop_
_entity_poly.entity_id
_entity_poly.type
_entity_poly.pdbx_seq_one_letter_code
_entity_poly.pdbx_strand_id
1 'polypeptide(L)'
;MLFRSWLRYYLAAKMNSRVEDVDFTKVDFAQRVNSDLIGKYINIASRAAGFIVKRFEGRILDAAMKDPLIERIKSRVPEVSAFYEVREFARATRLVMELADAVNEYVDEKKPWELAKDPAQAEALHWVSSVALECFRLLTLCLKPVLPATAERVEAFLSIAPLAWASAAEPLSSVNPIKPYQIGRASCRERV
;
A
#
# COMPACT_ATOMS: atom_id res chain seq x y z
N MET A 1 -19.58 2.35 -1.21
CA MET A 1 -18.40 2.41 -2.09
C MET A 1 -17.33 1.37 -1.77
N LEU A 2 -17.06 1.09 -0.50
CA LEU A 2 -16.04 0.12 -0.06
C LEU A 2 -16.35 -1.33 -0.44
N PHE A 3 -17.60 -1.76 -0.34
CA PHE A 3 -18.00 -3.15 -0.64
C PHE A 3 -17.64 -3.58 -2.07
N ARG A 4 -17.85 -2.72 -3.09
CA ARG A 4 -17.49 -3.05 -4.48
C ARG A 4 -15.98 -3.26 -4.65
N SER A 5 -15.15 -2.46 -3.99
CA SER A 5 -13.69 -2.61 -4.02
C SER A 5 -13.26 -3.91 -3.35
N TRP A 6 -13.86 -4.25 -2.21
CA TRP A 6 -13.57 -5.48 -1.49
C TRP A 6 -13.96 -6.72 -2.30
N LEU A 7 -15.14 -6.71 -2.93
CA LEU A 7 -15.58 -7.80 -3.78
C LEU A 7 -14.67 -7.97 -5.00
N ARG A 8 -14.27 -6.86 -5.65
CA ARG A 8 -13.30 -6.90 -6.76
C ARG A 8 -11.98 -7.54 -6.34
N TYR A 9 -11.45 -7.14 -5.18
CA TYR A 9 -10.22 -7.73 -4.64
C TYR A 9 -10.38 -9.23 -4.37
N TYR A 10 -11.44 -9.60 -3.68
CA TYR A 10 -11.73 -11.00 -3.38
C TYR A 10 -11.80 -11.87 -4.63
N LEU A 11 -12.52 -11.42 -5.64
CA LEU A 11 -12.61 -12.14 -6.92
C LEU A 11 -11.25 -12.19 -7.62
N ALA A 12 -10.54 -11.07 -7.73
CA ALA A 12 -9.22 -11.04 -8.33
C ALA A 12 -8.23 -12.00 -7.63
N ALA A 13 -8.30 -12.11 -6.30
CA ALA A 13 -7.45 -13.00 -5.53
C ALA A 13 -7.74 -14.50 -5.74
N LYS A 14 -8.84 -14.85 -6.42
CA LYS A 14 -9.22 -16.21 -6.76
C LYS A 14 -9.15 -16.52 -8.26
N MET A 15 -9.15 -15.48 -9.10
CA MET A 15 -9.22 -15.65 -10.57
C MET A 15 -7.84 -15.88 -11.18
N ASN A 16 -7.78 -16.83 -12.08
CA ASN A 16 -6.64 -17.13 -12.94
C ASN A 16 -7.01 -16.99 -14.43
N SER A 17 -6.12 -17.38 -15.34
CA SER A 17 -6.34 -17.35 -16.79
C SER A 17 -7.31 -18.41 -17.30
N ARG A 18 -7.77 -19.33 -16.46
CA ARG A 18 -8.69 -20.41 -16.81
C ARG A 18 -10.14 -20.05 -16.45
N VAL A 19 -11.09 -20.70 -17.11
CA VAL A 19 -12.50 -20.63 -16.71
C VAL A 19 -12.76 -21.68 -15.64
N GLU A 20 -12.87 -21.23 -14.40
CA GLU A 20 -13.12 -22.08 -13.23
C GLU A 20 -14.23 -21.47 -12.40
N ASP A 21 -15.02 -22.32 -11.73
CA ASP A 21 -16.03 -21.85 -10.77
C ASP A 21 -15.34 -21.26 -9.54
N VAL A 22 -15.83 -20.13 -9.07
CA VAL A 22 -15.33 -19.46 -7.86
C VAL A 22 -16.34 -19.61 -6.75
N ASP A 23 -16.02 -20.43 -5.76
CA ASP A 23 -16.82 -20.55 -4.55
C ASP A 23 -16.75 -19.25 -3.73
N PHE A 24 -17.93 -18.71 -3.41
CA PHE A 24 -18.08 -17.57 -2.54
C PHE A 24 -18.63 -17.97 -1.19
N THR A 25 -17.87 -17.72 -0.13
CA THR A 25 -18.37 -17.79 1.24
C THR A 25 -18.14 -16.45 1.94
N LYS A 26 -19.12 -16.02 2.75
CA LYS A 26 -19.02 -14.76 3.50
C LYS A 26 -17.81 -14.75 4.46
N VAL A 27 -17.53 -15.91 5.06
CA VAL A 27 -16.42 -16.06 6.01
C VAL A 27 -15.06 -15.85 5.31
N ASP A 28 -14.83 -16.54 4.21
CA ASP A 28 -13.59 -16.42 3.42
C ASP A 28 -13.43 -15.00 2.84
N PHE A 29 -14.54 -14.41 2.36
CA PHE A 29 -14.55 -13.02 1.90
C PHE A 29 -14.11 -12.05 3.01
N ALA A 30 -14.74 -12.11 4.19
CA ALA A 30 -14.42 -11.22 5.30
C ALA A 30 -12.98 -11.44 5.80
N GLN A 31 -12.55 -12.70 5.94
CA GLN A 31 -11.21 -13.06 6.37
C GLN A 31 -10.15 -12.49 5.40
N ARG A 32 -10.33 -12.69 4.09
CA ARG A 32 -9.37 -12.22 3.08
C ARG A 32 -9.29 -10.70 3.02
N VAL A 33 -10.42 -10.00 3.03
CA VAL A 33 -10.45 -8.53 3.05
C VAL A 33 -9.77 -7.98 4.31
N ASN A 34 -10.08 -8.54 5.48
CA ASN A 34 -9.50 -8.10 6.75
C ASN A 34 -8.00 -8.40 6.83
N SER A 35 -7.57 -9.59 6.42
CA SER A 35 -6.16 -9.99 6.44
C SER A 35 -5.34 -9.17 5.45
N ASP A 36 -5.73 -9.17 4.19
CA ASP A 36 -4.91 -8.63 3.11
C ASP A 36 -5.03 -7.10 2.99
N LEU A 37 -6.25 -6.58 2.83
CA LEU A 37 -6.42 -5.15 2.58
C LEU A 37 -6.26 -4.32 3.85
N ILE A 38 -6.82 -4.76 4.98
CA ILE A 38 -6.77 -3.99 6.21
C ILE A 38 -5.49 -4.30 6.99
N GLY A 39 -5.22 -5.58 7.24
CA GLY A 39 -4.11 -6.03 8.06
C GLY A 39 -2.73 -5.82 7.44
N LYS A 40 -2.62 -5.92 6.11
CA LYS A 40 -1.34 -5.75 5.41
C LYS A 40 -1.26 -4.40 4.71
N TYR A 41 -2.05 -4.18 3.67
CA TYR A 41 -1.90 -3.03 2.78
C TYR A 41 -2.19 -1.68 3.47
N ILE A 42 -3.40 -1.48 3.98
CA ILE A 42 -3.80 -0.21 4.61
C ILE A 42 -3.02 0.05 5.91
N ASN A 43 -2.64 -1.01 6.61
CA ASN A 43 -1.87 -0.92 7.85
C ASN A 43 -0.55 -0.18 7.66
N ILE A 44 0.14 -0.35 6.53
CA ILE A 44 1.40 0.35 6.22
C ILE A 44 1.21 1.87 6.33
N ALA A 45 0.24 2.41 5.59
CA ALA A 45 -0.01 3.85 5.59
C ALA A 45 -0.51 4.35 6.96
N SER A 46 -1.35 3.58 7.66
CA SER A 46 -1.88 3.98 8.97
C SER A 46 -0.78 4.11 10.03
N ARG A 47 0.30 3.34 9.92
CA ARG A 47 1.45 3.34 10.84
C ARG A 47 2.50 4.41 10.53
N ALA A 48 2.55 4.93 9.30
CA ALA A 48 3.57 5.87 8.84
C ALA A 48 3.04 7.30 8.64
N ALA A 49 1.86 7.44 8.02
CA ALA A 49 1.33 8.72 7.60
C ALA A 49 1.14 9.73 8.74
N GLY A 50 0.74 9.24 9.92
CA GLY A 50 0.54 10.10 11.09
C GLY A 50 1.81 10.81 11.55
N PHE A 51 2.97 10.18 11.43
CA PHE A 51 4.26 10.78 11.77
C PHE A 51 4.66 11.85 10.77
N ILE A 52 4.54 11.55 9.47
CA ILE A 52 4.87 12.49 8.39
C ILE A 52 4.01 13.76 8.51
N VAL A 53 2.70 13.61 8.69
CA VAL A 53 1.80 14.78 8.78
C VAL A 53 2.04 15.60 10.05
N LYS A 54 2.22 14.95 11.21
CA LYS A 54 2.28 15.65 12.50
C LYS A 54 3.66 16.23 12.84
N ARG A 55 4.74 15.61 12.36
CA ARG A 55 6.11 15.98 12.76
C ARG A 55 6.94 16.57 11.63
N PHE A 56 6.55 16.31 10.37
CA PHE A 56 7.33 16.70 9.19
C PHE A 56 6.48 17.48 8.18
N GLU A 57 5.39 18.12 8.64
CA GLU A 57 4.53 19.00 7.82
C GLU A 57 4.00 18.33 6.54
N GLY A 58 3.84 17.02 6.56
CA GLY A 58 3.45 16.23 5.39
C GLY A 58 4.59 15.98 4.38
N ARG A 59 5.81 16.41 4.65
CA ARG A 59 6.93 16.31 3.70
C ARG A 59 7.64 14.96 3.85
N ILE A 60 7.90 14.33 2.72
CA ILE A 60 8.70 13.11 2.61
C ILE A 60 10.19 13.47 2.66
N LEU A 61 11.01 12.57 3.15
CA LEU A 61 12.47 12.71 3.12
C LEU A 61 13.00 12.14 1.79
N ASP A 62 13.41 13.03 0.88
CA ASP A 62 13.88 12.61 -0.47
C ASP A 62 15.08 11.65 -0.41
N ALA A 63 15.97 11.78 0.58
CA ALA A 63 17.10 10.88 0.77
C ALA A 63 16.66 9.43 1.03
N ALA A 64 15.50 9.23 1.65
CA ALA A 64 14.96 7.89 1.95
C ALA A 64 14.50 7.13 0.70
N MET A 65 14.33 7.81 -0.44
CA MET A 65 13.92 7.18 -1.70
C MET A 65 14.98 6.23 -2.30
N LYS A 66 16.17 6.19 -1.72
CA LYS A 66 17.26 5.27 -2.08
C LYS A 66 17.33 4.02 -1.20
N ASP A 67 16.35 3.83 -0.32
CA ASP A 67 16.32 2.67 0.58
C ASP A 67 16.22 1.35 -0.22
N PRO A 68 17.02 0.33 0.13
CA PRO A 68 17.03 -0.96 -0.58
C PRO A 68 15.67 -1.64 -0.64
N LEU A 69 14.79 -1.44 0.35
CA LEU A 69 13.44 -2.00 0.34
C LEU A 69 12.61 -1.42 -0.82
N ILE A 70 12.72 -0.12 -1.08
CA ILE A 70 12.03 0.53 -2.20
C ILE A 70 12.47 -0.08 -3.52
N GLU A 71 13.77 -0.24 -3.74
CA GLU A 71 14.30 -0.83 -4.97
C GLU A 71 13.89 -2.30 -5.12
N ARG A 72 13.86 -3.06 -4.02
CA ARG A 72 13.33 -4.44 -4.01
C ARG A 72 11.88 -4.49 -4.47
N ILE A 73 11.02 -3.62 -3.97
CA ILE A 73 9.60 -3.60 -4.36
C ILE A 73 9.45 -3.12 -5.80
N LYS A 74 10.13 -2.03 -6.16
CA LYS A 74 10.11 -1.45 -7.51
C LYS A 74 10.53 -2.45 -8.58
N SER A 75 11.55 -3.26 -8.33
CA SER A 75 12.03 -4.30 -9.26
C SER A 75 10.98 -5.39 -9.55
N ARG A 76 9.97 -5.56 -8.68
CA ARG A 76 8.90 -6.54 -8.86
C ARG A 76 7.66 -5.98 -9.57
N VAL A 77 7.56 -4.68 -9.77
CA VAL A 77 6.42 -4.03 -10.44
C VAL A 77 6.21 -4.58 -11.87
N PRO A 78 7.24 -4.78 -12.71
CA PRO A 78 7.06 -5.37 -14.05
C PRO A 78 6.47 -6.78 -14.02
N GLU A 79 6.84 -7.61 -13.02
CA GLU A 79 6.30 -8.96 -12.87
C GLU A 79 4.80 -8.92 -12.53
N VAL A 80 4.39 -8.00 -11.64
CA VAL A 80 2.96 -7.81 -11.33
C VAL A 80 2.19 -7.38 -12.57
N SER A 81 2.73 -6.43 -13.36
CA SER A 81 2.14 -5.99 -14.62
C SER A 81 1.97 -7.16 -15.61
N ALA A 82 3.01 -7.99 -15.75
CA ALA A 82 2.97 -9.16 -16.63
C ALA A 82 1.89 -10.17 -16.22
N PHE A 83 1.66 -10.38 -14.92
CA PHE A 83 0.56 -11.22 -14.45
C PHE A 83 -0.82 -10.67 -14.85
N TYR A 84 -1.01 -9.35 -14.81
CA TYR A 84 -2.27 -8.74 -15.27
C TYR A 84 -2.48 -8.94 -16.77
N GLU A 85 -1.43 -8.78 -17.59
CA GLU A 85 -1.50 -8.98 -19.05
C GLU A 85 -1.97 -10.38 -19.43
N VAL A 86 -1.50 -11.41 -18.71
CA VAL A 86 -1.88 -12.80 -18.94
C VAL A 86 -3.09 -13.26 -18.10
N ARG A 87 -3.80 -12.33 -17.43
CA ARG A 87 -4.98 -12.56 -16.60
C ARG A 87 -4.77 -13.48 -15.39
N GLU A 88 -3.55 -13.56 -14.91
CA GLU A 88 -3.19 -14.29 -13.68
C GLU A 88 -3.40 -13.40 -12.43
N PHE A 89 -4.64 -12.92 -12.21
CA PHE A 89 -4.98 -11.95 -11.18
C PHE A 89 -4.65 -12.46 -9.77
N ALA A 90 -4.88 -13.75 -9.49
CA ALA A 90 -4.55 -14.34 -8.20
C ALA A 90 -3.03 -14.34 -7.93
N ARG A 91 -2.20 -14.52 -8.96
CA ARG A 91 -0.75 -14.43 -8.83
C ARG A 91 -0.30 -12.99 -8.61
N ALA A 92 -0.87 -12.05 -9.35
CA ALA A 92 -0.59 -10.62 -9.18
C ALA A 92 -0.90 -10.17 -7.74
N THR A 93 -2.12 -10.43 -7.24
CA THR A 93 -2.53 -10.03 -5.90
C THR A 93 -1.73 -10.72 -4.81
N ARG A 94 -1.39 -11.99 -4.97
CA ARG A 94 -0.52 -12.73 -4.03
C ARG A 94 0.85 -12.08 -3.92
N LEU A 95 1.50 -11.81 -5.06
CA LEU A 95 2.81 -11.15 -5.08
C LEU A 95 2.75 -9.79 -4.39
N VAL A 96 1.71 -8.99 -4.64
CA VAL A 96 1.55 -7.69 -3.97
C VAL A 96 1.40 -7.84 -2.45
N MET A 97 0.69 -8.87 -1.96
CA MET A 97 0.57 -9.13 -0.53
C MET A 97 1.87 -9.64 0.10
N GLU A 98 2.68 -10.42 -0.61
CA GLU A 98 4.03 -10.80 -0.18
C GLU A 98 4.95 -9.58 -0.06
N LEU A 99 4.85 -8.64 -1.00
CA LEU A 99 5.57 -7.36 -0.91
C LEU A 99 5.07 -6.50 0.26
N ALA A 100 3.76 -6.48 0.52
CA ALA A 100 3.19 -5.78 1.67
C ALA A 100 3.65 -6.37 3.00
N ASP A 101 3.82 -7.70 3.09
CA ASP A 101 4.40 -8.36 4.26
C ASP A 101 5.83 -7.87 4.50
N ALA A 102 6.67 -7.82 3.46
CA ALA A 102 8.05 -7.32 3.60
C ALA A 102 8.11 -5.86 4.10
N VAL A 103 7.16 -5.01 3.69
CA VAL A 103 7.06 -3.64 4.22
C VAL A 103 6.63 -3.62 5.69
N ASN A 104 5.68 -4.45 6.07
CA ASN A 104 5.25 -4.55 7.47
C ASN A 104 6.37 -5.09 8.37
N GLU A 105 7.13 -6.11 7.92
CA GLU A 105 8.32 -6.62 8.62
C GLU A 105 9.35 -5.51 8.84
N TYR A 106 9.64 -4.71 7.81
CA TYR A 106 10.52 -3.55 7.93
C TYR A 106 10.03 -2.54 8.97
N VAL A 107 8.73 -2.19 8.95
CA VAL A 107 8.14 -1.27 9.91
C VAL A 107 8.14 -1.84 11.33
N ASP A 108 7.91 -3.16 11.49
CA ASP A 108 7.96 -3.85 12.78
C ASP A 108 9.38 -3.94 13.35
N GLU A 109 10.37 -4.12 12.49
CA GLU A 109 11.80 -4.10 12.88
C GLU A 109 12.24 -2.71 13.33
N LYS A 110 11.92 -1.68 12.54
CA LYS A 110 12.34 -0.28 12.77
C LYS A 110 11.53 0.42 13.86
N LYS A 111 10.34 -0.05 14.20
CA LYS A 111 9.46 0.44 15.30
C LYS A 111 9.30 1.97 15.33
N PRO A 112 8.75 2.60 14.30
CA PRO A 112 8.64 4.06 14.24
C PRO A 112 7.91 4.67 15.44
N TRP A 113 7.03 3.94 16.12
CA TRP A 113 6.37 4.37 17.35
C TRP A 113 7.32 4.46 18.55
N GLU A 114 8.41 3.67 18.58
CA GLU A 114 9.47 3.81 19.59
C GLU A 114 10.37 5.00 19.24
N LEU A 115 10.80 5.11 17.96
CA LEU A 115 11.59 6.25 17.48
C LEU A 115 10.87 7.59 17.76
N ALA A 116 9.54 7.60 17.69
CA ALA A 116 8.74 8.78 17.96
C ALA A 116 8.77 9.25 19.42
N LYS A 117 9.23 8.44 20.37
CA LYS A 117 9.33 8.82 21.80
C LYS A 117 10.57 9.67 22.09
N ASP A 118 11.61 9.55 21.27
CA ASP A 118 12.88 10.25 21.45
C ASP A 118 13.08 11.31 20.35
N PRO A 119 13.12 12.61 20.69
CA PRO A 119 13.40 13.68 19.73
C PRO A 119 14.73 13.51 18.97
N ALA A 120 15.75 12.88 19.58
CA ALA A 120 17.03 12.64 18.93
C ALA A 120 16.92 11.64 17.76
N GLN A 121 15.88 10.83 17.72
CA GLN A 121 15.60 9.85 16.66
C GLN A 121 14.70 10.42 15.53
N ALA A 122 14.50 11.73 15.47
CA ALA A 122 13.59 12.36 14.51
C ALA A 122 13.96 12.05 13.05
N GLU A 123 15.25 12.03 12.71
CA GLU A 123 15.73 11.70 11.36
C GLU A 123 15.44 10.25 11.00
N ALA A 124 15.70 9.31 11.90
CA ALA A 124 15.40 7.90 11.71
C ALA A 124 13.89 7.66 11.55
N LEU A 125 13.06 8.33 12.35
CA LEU A 125 11.61 8.31 12.22
C LEU A 125 11.15 8.82 10.87
N HIS A 126 11.73 9.93 10.40
CA HIS A 126 11.42 10.53 9.10
C HIS A 126 11.78 9.57 7.97
N TRP A 127 12.98 8.98 8.03
CA TRP A 127 13.44 7.98 7.07
C TRP A 127 12.46 6.80 6.97
N VAL A 128 12.23 6.10 8.07
CA VAL A 128 11.37 4.90 8.10
C VAL A 128 9.95 5.19 7.62
N SER A 129 9.38 6.33 8.05
CA SER A 129 8.03 6.72 7.65
C SER A 129 7.95 7.07 6.16
N SER A 130 8.99 7.70 5.60
CA SER A 130 9.07 8.03 4.17
C SER A 130 9.21 6.79 3.31
N VAL A 131 10.08 5.84 3.70
CA VAL A 131 10.23 4.53 3.04
C VAL A 131 8.90 3.78 3.01
N ALA A 132 8.21 3.68 4.15
CA ALA A 132 6.93 2.97 4.24
C ALA A 132 5.86 3.59 3.31
N LEU A 133 5.80 4.92 3.20
CA LEU A 133 4.83 5.59 2.32
C LEU A 133 5.18 5.44 0.84
N GLU A 134 6.46 5.46 0.47
CA GLU A 134 6.87 5.18 -0.91
C GLU A 134 6.55 3.72 -1.29
N CYS A 135 6.84 2.76 -0.42
CA CYS A 135 6.44 1.38 -0.63
C CYS A 135 4.91 1.24 -0.77
N PHE A 136 4.13 1.94 0.07
CA PHE A 136 2.67 1.98 -0.02
C PHE A 136 2.19 2.54 -1.37
N ARG A 137 2.85 3.58 -1.91
CA ARG A 137 2.57 4.12 -3.25
C ARG A 137 2.79 3.06 -4.33
N LEU A 138 3.92 2.34 -4.30
CA LEU A 138 4.22 1.28 -5.27
C LEU A 138 3.23 0.11 -5.18
N LEU A 139 2.85 -0.31 -3.97
CA LEU A 139 1.81 -1.32 -3.77
C LEU A 139 0.45 -0.84 -4.29
N THR A 140 0.13 0.45 -4.12
CA THR A 140 -1.09 1.07 -4.67
C THR A 140 -1.09 1.04 -6.19
N LEU A 141 0.04 1.37 -6.82
CA LEU A 141 0.20 1.25 -8.28
C LEU A 141 -0.12 -0.18 -8.75
N CYS A 142 0.45 -1.18 -8.08
CA CYS A 142 0.22 -2.59 -8.40
C CYS A 142 -1.24 -3.03 -8.17
N LEU A 143 -1.94 -2.47 -7.19
CA LEU A 143 -3.34 -2.80 -6.89
C LEU A 143 -4.35 -1.97 -7.71
N LYS A 144 -3.94 -0.90 -8.38
CA LYS A 144 -4.84 0.00 -9.09
C LYS A 144 -5.74 -0.69 -10.12
N PRO A 145 -5.29 -1.69 -10.91
CA PRO A 145 -6.18 -2.40 -11.84
C PRO A 145 -7.37 -3.08 -11.13
N VAL A 146 -7.17 -3.55 -9.92
CA VAL A 146 -8.21 -4.23 -9.11
C VAL A 146 -8.98 -3.25 -8.23
N LEU A 147 -8.28 -2.25 -7.66
CA LEU A 147 -8.81 -1.30 -6.67
C LEU A 147 -8.73 0.17 -7.15
N PRO A 148 -9.30 0.54 -8.33
CA PRO A 148 -9.13 1.89 -8.88
C PRO A 148 -9.63 2.99 -7.94
N ALA A 149 -10.81 2.83 -7.34
CA ALA A 149 -11.36 3.82 -6.41
C ALA A 149 -10.55 3.98 -5.10
N THR A 150 -9.80 2.94 -4.69
CA THR A 150 -8.87 3.03 -3.56
C THR A 150 -7.61 3.77 -3.99
N ALA A 151 -7.10 3.46 -5.18
CA ALA A 151 -5.94 4.13 -5.75
C ALA A 151 -6.18 5.64 -5.91
N GLU A 152 -7.32 6.08 -6.43
CA GLU A 152 -7.72 7.49 -6.52
C GLU A 152 -7.66 8.21 -5.16
N ARG A 153 -8.10 7.55 -4.09
CA ARG A 153 -8.02 8.11 -2.73
C ARG A 153 -6.58 8.20 -2.22
N VAL A 154 -5.76 7.21 -2.54
CA VAL A 154 -4.34 7.20 -2.18
C VAL A 154 -3.60 8.29 -2.96
N GLU A 155 -3.86 8.44 -4.25
CA GLU A 155 -3.30 9.51 -5.09
C GLU A 155 -3.65 10.90 -4.53
N ALA A 156 -4.91 11.12 -4.15
CA ALA A 156 -5.35 12.35 -3.52
C ALA A 156 -4.71 12.58 -2.15
N PHE A 157 -4.52 11.53 -1.34
CA PHE A 157 -3.85 11.57 -0.05
C PHE A 157 -2.36 11.90 -0.19
N LEU A 158 -1.67 11.26 -1.12
CA LEU A 158 -0.25 11.47 -1.38
C LEU A 158 0.03 12.75 -2.17
N SER A 159 -1.01 13.47 -2.64
CA SER A 159 -0.90 14.68 -3.48
C SER A 159 -0.12 14.43 -4.78
N ILE A 160 -0.34 13.29 -5.42
CA ILE A 160 0.33 12.88 -6.66
C ILE A 160 -0.64 12.79 -7.82
N ALA A 161 -0.10 12.82 -9.05
CA ALA A 161 -0.84 12.55 -10.27
C ALA A 161 -1.38 11.11 -10.30
N PRO A 162 -2.40 10.81 -11.13
CA PRO A 162 -2.91 9.46 -11.29
C PRO A 162 -1.81 8.47 -11.65
N LEU A 163 -1.69 7.40 -10.86
CA LEU A 163 -0.67 6.36 -11.05
C LEU A 163 -0.87 5.60 -12.37
N ALA A 164 0.19 5.44 -13.11
CA ALA A 164 0.32 4.56 -14.28
C ALA A 164 1.58 3.69 -14.10
N TRP A 165 1.75 2.60 -14.85
CA TRP A 165 2.91 1.72 -14.70
C TRP A 165 4.26 2.47 -14.81
N ALA A 166 4.33 3.49 -15.68
CA ALA A 166 5.50 4.36 -15.80
C ALA A 166 5.83 5.13 -14.51
N SER A 167 4.82 5.43 -13.67
CA SER A 167 5.01 6.13 -12.39
C SER A 167 5.84 5.33 -11.38
N ALA A 168 6.14 4.04 -11.64
CA ALA A 168 7.07 3.28 -10.82
C ALA A 168 8.49 3.89 -10.77
N ALA A 169 8.88 4.62 -11.82
CA ALA A 169 10.18 5.29 -11.90
C ALA A 169 10.24 6.62 -11.11
N GLU A 170 9.08 7.20 -10.79
CA GLU A 170 8.94 8.52 -10.16
C GLU A 170 8.59 8.37 -8.67
N PRO A 171 9.56 8.47 -7.75
CA PRO A 171 9.29 8.33 -6.32
C PRO A 171 8.52 9.54 -5.78
N LEU A 172 7.98 9.39 -4.56
CA LEU A 172 7.45 10.52 -3.80
C LEU A 172 8.54 11.59 -3.60
N SER A 173 8.11 12.83 -3.50
CA SER A 173 9.01 13.97 -3.31
C SER A 173 8.52 14.87 -2.17
N SER A 174 9.46 15.52 -1.49
CA SER A 174 9.21 16.54 -0.48
C SER A 174 8.47 17.78 -0.99
N VAL A 175 8.42 17.98 -2.32
CA VAL A 175 7.74 19.10 -2.97
C VAL A 175 6.22 19.04 -2.79
N ASN A 176 5.65 17.83 -2.77
CA ASN A 176 4.21 17.61 -2.65
C ASN A 176 3.87 17.06 -1.26
N PRO A 177 3.51 17.91 -0.29
CA PRO A 177 3.18 17.42 1.05
C PRO A 177 1.93 16.54 1.03
N ILE A 178 2.00 15.42 1.74
CA ILE A 178 0.87 14.51 1.88
C ILE A 178 -0.21 15.13 2.78
N LYS A 179 -1.45 14.78 2.50
CA LYS A 179 -2.61 15.25 3.27
C LYS A 179 -2.81 14.41 4.54
N PRO A 180 -3.62 14.88 5.51
CA PRO A 180 -4.01 14.06 6.65
C PRO A 180 -4.64 12.74 6.21
N TYR A 181 -4.15 11.63 6.78
CA TYR A 181 -4.59 10.28 6.41
C TYR A 181 -6.05 10.03 6.81
N GLN A 182 -6.90 9.76 5.83
CA GLN A 182 -8.33 9.45 6.03
C GLN A 182 -8.75 8.10 5.41
N ILE A 183 -7.84 7.41 4.73
CA ILE A 183 -8.09 6.13 4.08
C ILE A 183 -8.18 5.08 5.19
N GLY A 184 -9.34 4.47 5.40
CA GLY A 184 -9.54 3.43 6.41
C GLY A 184 -10.27 3.84 7.68
N ARG A 185 -10.49 5.13 7.97
CA ARG A 185 -11.32 5.54 9.12
C ARG A 185 -12.77 5.04 9.02
N ALA A 186 -13.29 4.87 7.81
CA ALA A 186 -14.60 4.26 7.58
C ALA A 186 -14.54 2.72 7.69
N SER A 187 -13.42 2.07 7.38
CA SER A 187 -13.28 0.60 7.44
C SER A 187 -13.10 0.05 8.85
N CYS A 188 -12.56 0.84 9.78
CA CYS A 188 -12.45 0.43 11.19
C CYS A 188 -13.78 0.39 11.94
N ARG A 189 -14.82 1.10 11.47
CA ARG A 189 -16.18 1.07 12.08
C ARG A 189 -17.10 0.05 11.43
N GLU A 190 -16.80 -0.39 10.22
CA GLU A 190 -17.56 -1.41 9.48
C GLU A 190 -16.75 -2.73 9.42
N ARG A 191 -16.33 -3.26 10.58
CA ARG A 191 -15.89 -4.66 10.63
C ARG A 191 -17.11 -5.52 10.38
N VAL A 192 -17.10 -6.21 9.26
CA VAL A 192 -18.11 -7.20 8.86
C VAL A 192 -17.98 -8.44 9.76
#